data_9b0233617a10c5704010279f8fc9cb8a
#
_entry.id   9b0233617a10c5704010279f8fc9cb8a
#
_cell.length_a   1.000
_cell.length_b   1.000
_cell.length_c   1.000
_cell.angle_alpha   90.00
_cell.angle_beta   90.00
_cell.angle_gamma   90.00
#
_symmetry.space_group_name_H-M   'P 1'
#
loop_
_entity.id
_entity.type
_entity.pdbx_description
1 polymer ?
#
loop_
_entity_poly.entity_id
_entity_poly.type
_entity_poly.pdbx_seq_one_letter_code
_entity_poly.pdbx_strand_id
1 'polypeptide(L)'
;MKIRTDKTIPIIIISYGLIFILPLFINLSFKLTPFSLVWLSLNAFMILLGLWKIETFEVKENKLIKTNFSGLFKRTINLESIVRYDKKIIDTSHFSNPFNIVILFSNSKKYLIFRRITIITDKGYKMKFDERTIETDDFNKLYTKIKSKKTKGQINMQ
;
A
#
# COMPACT_ATOMS: atom_id res chain seq x y z
N MET A 1 -16.62 7.67 5.61
CA MET A 1 -15.47 7.59 6.55
C MET A 1 -14.22 7.68 5.70
N LYS A 2 -13.43 8.73 5.85
CA LYS A 2 -12.10 8.85 5.21
C LYS A 2 -11.08 8.16 6.11
N ILE A 3 -10.26 7.31 5.53
CA ILE A 3 -9.27 6.51 6.24
C ILE A 3 -7.91 7.19 6.08
N ARG A 4 -7.22 7.43 7.20
CA ARG A 4 -5.88 8.03 7.19
C ARG A 4 -4.87 6.99 6.71
N THR A 5 -4.13 7.35 5.70
CA THR A 5 -3.13 6.48 5.08
C THR A 5 -1.73 6.87 5.54
N ASP A 6 -0.92 5.86 5.78
CA ASP A 6 0.48 5.99 6.12
C ASP A 6 1.32 6.02 4.84
N LYS A 7 2.01 7.12 4.61
CA LYS A 7 2.81 7.33 3.41
C LYS A 7 4.31 7.07 3.63
N THR A 8 4.70 6.56 4.78
CA THR A 8 6.12 6.34 5.13
C THR A 8 6.85 5.47 4.10
N ILE A 9 6.29 4.30 3.76
CA ILE A 9 6.91 3.41 2.76
C ILE A 9 7.00 4.06 1.36
N PRO A 10 5.93 4.63 0.79
CA PRO A 10 6.02 5.37 -0.46
C PRO A 10 7.09 6.45 -0.46
N ILE A 11 7.15 7.26 0.59
CA ILE A 11 8.13 8.36 0.71
C ILE A 11 9.54 7.79 0.71
N ILE A 12 9.83 6.73 1.47
CA ILE A 12 11.14 6.10 1.51
C ILE A 12 11.54 5.60 0.11
N ILE A 13 10.66 4.89 -0.60
CA ILE A 13 10.95 4.38 -1.93
C ILE A 13 11.26 5.53 -2.90
N ILE A 14 10.48 6.61 -2.87
CA ILE A 14 10.70 7.79 -3.72
C ILE A 14 12.03 8.47 -3.37
N SER A 15 12.32 8.61 -2.07
CA SER A 15 13.58 9.23 -1.61
C SER A 15 14.80 8.45 -2.07
N TYR A 16 14.74 7.12 -2.03
CA TYR A 16 15.81 6.28 -2.59
C TYR A 16 16.02 6.56 -4.09
N GLY A 17 14.95 6.53 -4.88
CA GLY A 17 15.05 6.83 -6.31
C GLY A 17 15.67 8.22 -6.57
N LEU A 18 15.29 9.23 -5.78
CA LEU A 18 15.83 10.58 -5.91
C LEU A 18 17.31 10.68 -5.50
N ILE A 19 17.69 10.09 -4.35
CA ILE A 19 19.07 10.13 -3.86
C ILE A 19 20.03 9.50 -4.88
N PHE A 20 19.66 8.40 -5.50
CA PHE A 20 20.50 7.73 -6.48
C PHE A 20 20.52 8.41 -7.87
N ILE A 21 19.56 9.29 -8.17
CA ILE A 21 19.60 10.14 -9.38
C ILE A 21 20.48 11.38 -9.18
N LEU A 22 20.51 11.96 -7.97
CA LEU A 22 21.22 13.20 -7.68
C LEU A 22 22.69 13.23 -8.15
N PRO A 23 23.52 12.18 -7.94
CA PRO A 23 24.90 12.19 -8.38
C PRO A 23 25.08 12.38 -9.90
N LEU A 24 24.10 11.96 -10.70
CA LEU A 24 24.12 12.13 -12.14
C LEU A 24 23.94 13.60 -12.57
N PHE A 25 23.16 14.35 -11.80
CA PHE A 25 22.90 15.78 -12.08
C PHE A 25 23.99 16.71 -11.50
N ILE A 26 24.65 16.28 -10.42
CA ILE A 26 25.73 17.05 -9.80
C ILE A 26 27.00 16.98 -10.65
N ASN A 27 27.20 15.89 -11.39
CA ASN A 27 28.34 15.75 -12.27
C ASN A 27 28.13 16.57 -13.55
N LEU A 28 28.78 17.74 -13.62
CA LEU A 28 28.72 18.66 -14.77
C LEU A 28 29.15 18.04 -16.11
N SER A 29 29.86 16.90 -16.06
CA SER A 29 30.33 16.13 -17.23
C SER A 29 29.41 14.96 -17.56
N PHE A 30 28.12 15.01 -17.15
CA PHE A 30 27.18 13.93 -17.39
C PHE A 30 27.05 13.60 -18.88
N LYS A 31 27.54 12.44 -19.28
CA LYS A 31 27.36 11.91 -20.64
C LYS A 31 26.31 10.79 -20.61
N LEU A 32 25.39 10.85 -21.58
CA LEU A 32 24.43 9.77 -21.80
C LEU A 32 25.15 8.54 -22.35
N THR A 33 25.57 7.68 -21.45
CA THR A 33 26.12 6.36 -21.77
C THR A 33 25.03 5.30 -21.60
N PRO A 34 25.16 4.11 -22.22
CA PRO A 34 24.22 3.01 -21.98
C PRO A 34 24.04 2.70 -20.49
N PHE A 35 25.11 2.75 -19.71
CA PHE A 35 25.07 2.54 -18.27
C PHE A 35 24.21 3.61 -17.56
N SER A 36 24.43 4.90 -17.88
CA SER A 36 23.65 5.98 -17.25
C SER A 36 22.18 5.93 -17.63
N LEU A 37 21.83 5.48 -18.83
CA LEU A 37 20.44 5.28 -19.25
C LEU A 37 19.77 4.15 -18.46
N VAL A 38 20.43 3.02 -18.29
CA VAL A 38 19.93 1.91 -17.46
C VAL A 38 19.75 2.36 -16.03
N TRP A 39 20.73 3.08 -15.48
CA TRP A 39 20.66 3.62 -14.11
C TRP A 39 19.50 4.59 -13.91
N LEU A 40 19.31 5.54 -14.83
CA LEU A 40 18.19 6.47 -14.80
C LEU A 40 16.85 5.74 -14.89
N SER A 41 16.73 4.76 -15.79
CA SER A 41 15.51 3.98 -15.96
C SER A 41 15.14 3.20 -14.69
N LEU A 42 16.12 2.59 -14.03
CA LEU A 42 15.91 1.88 -12.77
C LEU A 42 15.40 2.81 -11.67
N ASN A 43 16.01 3.98 -11.52
CA ASN A 43 15.62 4.94 -10.49
C ASN A 43 14.26 5.59 -10.79
N ALA A 44 13.99 5.90 -12.05
CA ALA A 44 12.67 6.36 -12.49
C ALA A 44 11.59 5.31 -12.18
N PHE A 45 11.87 4.04 -12.43
CA PHE A 45 10.99 2.93 -12.09
C PHE A 45 10.74 2.85 -10.57
N MET A 46 11.76 3.03 -9.73
CA MET A 46 11.62 3.09 -8.27
C MET A 46 10.71 4.24 -7.83
N ILE A 47 10.87 5.43 -8.42
CA ILE A 47 9.99 6.58 -8.13
C ILE A 47 8.55 6.27 -8.52
N LEU A 48 8.32 5.70 -9.71
CA LEU A 48 6.99 5.30 -10.16
C LEU A 48 6.37 4.24 -9.24
N LEU A 49 7.15 3.26 -8.77
CA LEU A 49 6.69 2.29 -7.78
C LEU A 49 6.30 2.96 -6.46
N GLY A 50 7.08 3.91 -5.98
CA GLY A 50 6.75 4.67 -4.79
C GLY A 50 5.44 5.45 -4.95
N LEU A 51 5.26 6.15 -6.07
CA LEU A 51 4.02 6.85 -6.40
C LEU A 51 2.83 5.89 -6.50
N TRP A 52 3.01 4.71 -7.11
CA TRP A 52 1.99 3.68 -7.17
C TRP A 52 1.54 3.20 -5.80
N LYS A 53 2.47 3.16 -4.82
CA LYS A 53 2.20 2.75 -3.44
C LYS A 53 1.52 3.83 -2.59
N ILE A 54 1.34 5.04 -3.11
CA ILE A 54 0.49 6.05 -2.46
C ILE A 54 -0.97 5.62 -2.64
N GLU A 55 -1.47 4.94 -1.63
CA GLU A 55 -2.83 4.43 -1.58
C GLU A 55 -3.69 5.32 -0.70
N THR A 56 -4.94 5.54 -1.08
CA THR A 56 -5.94 6.14 -0.20
C THR A 56 -7.18 5.25 -0.13
N PHE A 57 -7.83 5.28 1.03
CA PHE A 57 -9.01 4.46 1.27
C PHE A 57 -10.14 5.35 1.78
N GLU A 58 -11.33 5.12 1.25
CA GLU A 58 -12.53 5.81 1.69
C GLU A 58 -13.71 4.84 1.75
N VAL A 59 -14.51 4.95 2.82
CA VAL A 59 -15.78 4.23 2.91
C VAL A 59 -16.91 5.24 2.82
N LYS A 60 -17.63 5.23 1.69
CA LYS A 60 -18.83 6.03 1.45
C LYS A 60 -20.02 5.09 1.36
N GLU A 61 -21.05 5.38 2.16
CA GLU A 61 -22.26 4.54 2.24
C GLU A 61 -21.85 3.08 2.52
N ASN A 62 -22.08 2.18 1.57
CA ASN A 62 -21.70 0.76 1.64
C ASN A 62 -20.57 0.41 0.67
N LYS A 63 -19.84 1.40 0.12
CA LYS A 63 -18.77 1.18 -0.85
C LYS A 63 -17.41 1.44 -0.22
N LEU A 64 -16.49 0.50 -0.37
CA LEU A 64 -15.07 0.67 -0.07
C LEU A 64 -14.37 1.09 -1.36
N ILE A 65 -13.76 2.26 -1.32
CA ILE A 65 -13.04 2.86 -2.43
C ILE A 65 -11.55 2.84 -2.07
N LYS A 66 -10.76 2.21 -2.92
CA LYS A 66 -9.30 2.26 -2.88
C LYS A 66 -8.82 3.03 -4.10
N THR A 67 -7.93 4.00 -3.89
CA THR A 67 -7.27 4.69 -4.98
C THR A 67 -5.76 4.53 -4.86
N ASN A 68 -5.09 4.40 -5.99
CA ASN A 68 -3.64 4.34 -6.11
C ASN A 68 -3.14 5.50 -6.95
N PHE A 69 -1.83 5.75 -6.92
CA PHE A 69 -1.18 6.77 -7.73
C PHE A 69 -1.82 8.16 -7.52
N SER A 70 -1.96 8.57 -6.26
CA SER A 70 -2.58 9.86 -5.89
C SER A 70 -3.99 10.09 -6.45
N GLY A 71 -4.74 9.02 -6.72
CA GLY A 71 -6.13 9.12 -7.18
C GLY A 71 -6.40 8.75 -8.65
N LEU A 72 -5.35 8.52 -9.45
CA LEU A 72 -5.50 8.17 -10.87
C LEU A 72 -6.18 6.81 -11.08
N PHE A 73 -5.88 5.82 -10.23
CA PHE A 73 -6.48 4.49 -10.33
C PHE A 73 -7.44 4.26 -9.16
N LYS A 74 -8.71 4.11 -9.48
CA LYS A 74 -9.79 3.90 -8.51
C LYS A 74 -10.37 2.51 -8.64
N ARG A 75 -10.49 1.80 -7.50
CA ARG A 75 -11.20 0.53 -7.36
C ARG A 75 -12.28 0.67 -6.31
N THR A 76 -13.47 0.21 -6.61
CA THR A 76 -14.63 0.27 -5.71
C THR A 76 -15.18 -1.11 -5.49
N ILE A 77 -15.44 -1.47 -4.23
CA ILE A 77 -16.11 -2.71 -3.84
C ILE A 77 -17.33 -2.33 -2.99
N ASN A 78 -18.46 -2.95 -3.26
CA ASN A 78 -19.61 -2.89 -2.37
C ASN A 78 -19.34 -3.78 -1.16
N LEU A 79 -19.51 -3.26 0.05
CA LEU A 79 -19.29 -4.02 1.28
C LEU A 79 -20.30 -5.15 1.46
N GLU A 80 -21.47 -5.06 0.83
CA GLU A 80 -22.50 -6.10 0.86
C GLU A 80 -22.19 -7.28 -0.06
N SER A 81 -21.38 -7.07 -1.09
CA SER A 81 -20.93 -8.13 -2.00
C SER A 81 -19.76 -8.95 -1.45
N ILE A 82 -19.31 -8.71 -0.22
CA ILE A 82 -18.20 -9.43 0.38
C ILE A 82 -18.64 -10.83 0.80
N VAL A 83 -18.15 -11.84 0.09
CA VAL A 83 -18.42 -13.25 0.43
C VAL A 83 -17.38 -13.76 1.45
N ARG A 84 -16.12 -13.38 1.27
CA ARG A 84 -15.03 -13.87 2.13
C ARG A 84 -14.03 -12.76 2.44
N TYR A 85 -13.55 -12.74 3.67
CA TYR A 85 -12.33 -12.01 4.02
C TYR A 85 -11.33 -12.95 4.71
N ASP A 86 -10.06 -12.72 4.45
CA ASP A 86 -8.95 -13.44 5.05
C ASP A 86 -8.02 -12.43 5.71
N LYS A 87 -7.62 -12.69 6.95
CA LYS A 87 -6.68 -11.88 7.72
C LYS A 87 -5.43 -12.69 7.98
N LYS A 88 -4.30 -12.22 7.43
CA LYS A 88 -2.99 -12.83 7.63
C LYS A 88 -2.04 -11.86 8.32
N ILE A 89 -1.18 -12.38 9.17
CA ILE A 89 0.00 -11.67 9.67
C ILE A 89 1.13 -12.00 8.72
N ILE A 90 1.79 -10.96 8.22
CA ILE A 90 2.94 -11.08 7.33
C ILE A 90 4.15 -10.57 8.11
N ASP A 91 5.12 -11.45 8.27
CA ASP A 91 6.41 -11.11 8.85
C ASP A 91 7.43 -11.00 7.71
N THR A 92 8.01 -9.82 7.57
CA THR A 92 9.05 -9.50 6.59
C THR A 92 10.36 -9.08 7.28
N SER A 93 10.53 -9.39 8.57
CA SER A 93 11.69 -8.99 9.37
C SER A 93 12.97 -9.76 9.07
N HIS A 94 12.96 -10.68 8.10
CA HIS A 94 14.14 -11.42 7.70
C HIS A 94 15.29 -10.49 7.32
N PHE A 95 16.51 -10.80 7.76
CA PHE A 95 17.70 -9.96 7.63
C PHE A 95 18.04 -9.57 6.18
N SER A 96 17.62 -10.36 5.21
CA SER A 96 17.80 -10.10 3.77
C SER A 96 16.80 -9.10 3.18
N ASN A 97 15.83 -8.60 3.97
CA ASN A 97 14.83 -7.68 3.45
C ASN A 97 15.37 -6.25 3.43
N PRO A 98 15.51 -5.60 2.25
CA PRO A 98 15.99 -4.20 2.17
C PRO A 98 15.08 -3.22 2.90
N PHE A 99 13.81 -3.56 3.14
CA PHE A 99 12.90 -2.74 3.94
C PHE A 99 13.21 -2.72 5.43
N ASN A 100 14.14 -3.53 5.94
CA ASN A 100 14.62 -3.42 7.32
C ASN A 100 15.21 -2.02 7.62
N ILE A 101 15.68 -1.33 6.59
CA ILE A 101 16.17 0.05 6.68
C ILE A 101 15.07 1.03 7.11
N VAL A 102 13.78 0.69 6.90
CA VAL A 102 12.64 1.49 7.37
C VAL A 102 12.65 1.63 8.89
N ILE A 103 13.22 0.66 9.62
CA ILE A 103 13.36 0.73 11.09
C ILE A 103 14.25 1.90 11.51
N LEU A 104 15.25 2.25 10.70
CA LEU A 104 16.13 3.39 11.00
C LEU A 104 15.38 4.73 10.95
N PHE A 105 14.29 4.80 10.19
CA PHE A 105 13.47 6.01 10.04
C PHE A 105 12.17 5.96 10.82
N SER A 106 11.80 4.80 11.34
CA SER A 106 10.56 4.62 12.09
C SER A 106 10.71 3.48 13.11
N ASN A 107 10.54 3.77 14.38
CA ASN A 107 10.53 2.77 15.47
C ASN A 107 9.32 1.84 15.44
N SER A 108 8.48 1.92 14.42
CA SER A 108 7.25 1.14 14.35
C SER A 108 7.48 -0.21 13.70
N LYS A 109 7.34 -1.30 14.47
CA LYS A 109 7.41 -2.68 13.99
C LYS A 109 6.36 -3.01 12.91
N LYS A 110 5.30 -2.18 12.74
CA LYS A 110 4.23 -2.40 11.76
C LYS A 110 4.71 -2.45 10.31
N TYR A 111 5.88 -1.90 10.00
CA TYR A 111 6.43 -1.92 8.63
C TYR A 111 7.06 -3.27 8.27
N LEU A 112 7.46 -4.05 9.25
CA LEU A 112 8.05 -5.38 9.07
C LEU A 112 7.04 -6.49 9.36
N ILE A 113 6.30 -6.36 10.46
CA ILE A 113 5.28 -7.32 10.89
C ILE A 113 3.95 -6.60 10.83
N PHE A 114 3.11 -6.98 9.90
CA PHE A 114 1.84 -6.28 9.67
C PHE A 114 0.70 -7.22 9.33
N ARG A 115 -0.50 -6.77 9.61
CA ARG A 115 -1.72 -7.48 9.24
C ARG A 115 -2.11 -7.12 7.81
N ARG A 116 -2.42 -8.14 7.02
CA ARG A 116 -3.02 -8.00 5.69
C ARG A 116 -4.43 -8.54 5.70
N ILE A 117 -5.36 -7.77 5.17
CA ILE A 117 -6.72 -8.23 4.94
C ILE A 117 -6.93 -8.34 3.43
N THR A 118 -7.43 -9.50 3.02
CA THR A 118 -7.85 -9.76 1.63
C THR A 118 -9.36 -9.93 1.63
N ILE A 119 -10.05 -9.12 0.85
CA ILE A 119 -11.49 -9.19 0.65
C ILE A 119 -11.74 -9.86 -0.71
N ILE A 120 -12.73 -10.75 -0.74
CA ILE A 120 -13.20 -11.41 -1.96
C ILE A 120 -14.70 -11.15 -2.07
N THR A 121 -15.12 -10.63 -3.23
CA THR A 121 -16.53 -10.39 -3.54
C THR A 121 -17.16 -11.60 -4.23
N ASP A 122 -18.48 -11.61 -4.31
CA ASP A 122 -19.32 -12.56 -5.05
C ASP A 122 -18.88 -12.74 -6.52
N LYS A 123 -18.44 -11.64 -7.15
CA LYS A 123 -17.92 -11.64 -8.53
C LYS A 123 -16.45 -12.04 -8.64
N GLY A 124 -15.83 -12.53 -7.55
CA GLY A 124 -14.44 -12.95 -7.53
C GLY A 124 -13.41 -11.81 -7.48
N TYR A 125 -13.84 -10.54 -7.41
CA TYR A 125 -12.89 -9.43 -7.26
C TYR A 125 -12.18 -9.51 -5.92
N LYS A 126 -10.84 -9.30 -5.96
CA LYS A 126 -9.99 -9.31 -4.77
C LYS A 126 -9.45 -7.90 -4.51
N MET A 127 -9.57 -7.45 -3.26
CA MET A 127 -8.92 -6.23 -2.78
C MET A 127 -8.08 -6.55 -1.55
N LYS A 128 -6.85 -6.04 -1.53
CA LYS A 128 -5.91 -6.23 -0.41
C LYS A 128 -5.61 -4.87 0.21
N PHE A 129 -5.49 -4.84 1.52
CA PHE A 129 -5.00 -3.68 2.26
C PHE A 129 -4.16 -4.13 3.45
N ASP A 130 -3.09 -3.40 3.66
CA ASP A 130 -2.06 -3.70 4.64
C ASP A 130 -2.10 -2.66 5.77
N GLU A 131 -1.91 -3.09 7.00
CA GLU A 131 -1.82 -2.19 8.15
C GLU A 131 -0.67 -1.17 8.01
N ARG A 132 0.41 -1.54 7.30
CA ARG A 132 1.55 -0.65 7.07
C ARG A 132 1.24 0.56 6.17
N THR A 133 0.14 0.52 5.40
CA THR A 133 -0.30 1.63 4.53
C THR A 133 -1.47 2.41 5.11
N ILE A 134 -1.97 2.01 6.28
CA ILE A 134 -3.11 2.61 6.96
C ILE A 134 -2.71 2.87 8.41
N GLU A 135 -3.20 3.94 9.01
CA GLU A 135 -3.04 4.13 10.45
C GLU A 135 -3.75 3.02 11.24
N THR A 136 -3.11 2.54 12.31
CA THR A 136 -3.55 1.33 13.04
C THR A 136 -4.99 1.44 13.54
N ASP A 137 -5.39 2.62 14.05
CA ASP A 137 -6.75 2.83 14.54
C ASP A 137 -7.78 2.77 13.41
N ASP A 138 -7.47 3.38 12.28
CA ASP A 138 -8.35 3.40 11.11
C ASP A 138 -8.39 2.03 10.43
N PHE A 139 -7.29 1.26 10.46
CA PHE A 139 -7.26 -0.12 10.03
C PHE A 139 -8.19 -1.00 10.87
N ASN A 140 -8.17 -0.85 12.19
CA ASN A 140 -9.05 -1.59 13.09
C ASN A 140 -10.53 -1.23 12.86
N LYS A 141 -10.85 0.05 12.69
CA LYS A 141 -12.22 0.52 12.36
C LYS A 141 -12.70 -0.06 11.04
N LEU A 142 -11.85 -0.05 10.00
CA LEU A 142 -12.16 -0.64 8.70
C LEU A 142 -12.41 -2.14 8.82
N TYR A 143 -11.54 -2.86 9.52
CA TYR A 143 -11.69 -4.29 9.75
C TYR A 143 -13.00 -4.64 10.45
N THR A 144 -13.33 -3.92 11.53
CA THR A 144 -14.58 -4.11 12.27
C THR A 144 -15.82 -3.88 11.38
N LYS A 145 -15.77 -2.85 10.53
CA LYS A 145 -16.85 -2.55 9.58
C LYS A 145 -17.03 -3.66 8.54
N ILE A 146 -15.95 -4.23 8.02
CA ILE A 146 -16.00 -5.37 7.09
C ILE A 146 -16.58 -6.60 7.78
N LYS A 147 -16.13 -6.89 9.00
CA LYS A 147 -16.61 -8.04 9.79
C LYS A 147 -18.12 -7.93 10.08
N SER A 148 -18.61 -6.77 10.51
CA SER A 148 -20.01 -6.55 10.83
C SER A 148 -20.95 -6.71 9.62
N LYS A 149 -20.50 -6.33 8.42
CA LYS A 149 -21.30 -6.48 7.20
C LYS A 149 -21.42 -7.94 6.76
N LYS A 150 -20.34 -8.74 6.88
CA LYS A 150 -20.41 -10.17 6.57
C LYS A 150 -21.42 -10.90 7.48
N THR A 151 -21.41 -10.62 8.77
CA THR A 151 -22.34 -11.25 9.72
C THR A 151 -23.81 -10.98 9.37
N LYS A 152 -24.15 -9.75 8.94
CA LYS A 152 -25.49 -9.40 8.49
C LYS A 152 -25.90 -10.10 7.19
N GLY A 153 -24.96 -10.27 6.25
CA GLY A 153 -25.24 -10.98 4.99
C GLY A 153 -25.53 -12.47 5.18
N GLN A 154 -24.95 -13.13 6.18
CA GLN A 154 -25.23 -14.53 6.49
C GLN A 154 -26.58 -14.75 7.17
N ILE A 155 -27.07 -13.80 7.94
CA ILE A 155 -28.38 -13.88 8.61
C ILE A 155 -29.54 -13.73 7.61
N ASN A 156 -29.35 -13.01 6.52
CA ASN A 156 -30.38 -12.79 5.50
C ASN A 156 -30.44 -13.92 4.44
N MET A 157 -29.62 -14.97 4.55
CA MET A 157 -29.64 -16.14 3.67
C MET A 157 -30.20 -17.42 4.34
N GLN A 158 -30.71 -17.32 5.56
CA GLN A 158 -31.50 -18.33 6.26
C GLN A 158 -32.96 -17.93 6.27
#